data_4ad6d5c13cab998fdce443de518b03ae
#
_entry.id   4ad6d5c13cab998fdce443de518b03ae
#
_cell.length_a   1.000
_cell.length_b   1.000
_cell.length_c   1.000
_cell.angle_alpha   90.00
_cell.angle_beta   90.00
_cell.angle_gamma   90.00
#
_symmetry.space_group_name_H-M   'P 1'
#
loop_
_entity.id
_entity.type
_entity.pdbx_description
1 polymer ?
#
loop_
_entity_poly.entity_id
_entity_poly.type
_entity_poly.pdbx_seq_one_letter_code
_entity_poly.pdbx_strand_id
1 'polypeptide(L)'
;HTSDWHIGKTLYGRKRYDEFEAFFTWLVETIEQEQVDLLLIAGDIFDTSTPGNRAQQLYFRFLHRVAASTCRHVVIIAGNHDSPSFLSAPRELLSALDVHVTGSLSGNPADEVLVLCDLEGNAELIVCAIPYLRDRDIRTAEAGESMEDKSRKLIEGIRDHYAEVVNLATQQRAALSSSIPIIAMGHLFVAGGQTVEGDGVRELYVGSLAHIPAGIFPSDIDYLALGHLHVPQRVNNSSVMRYSGSPLPIGFGEAGQEKSVCLIEFDRQVSAIGPA
;
A
#
# COMPACT_ATOMS: atom_id res chain seq x y z
N HIS A 1 3.00 2.62 7.96
CA HIS A 1 2.92 2.56 6.49
C HIS A 1 4.33 2.57 5.90
N THR A 2 4.61 1.61 5.04
CA THR A 2 5.85 1.46 4.25
C THR A 2 5.51 0.94 2.85
N SER A 3 6.39 1.09 1.87
CA SER A 3 6.23 0.61 0.50
C SER A 3 7.57 0.44 -0.21
N ASP A 4 7.55 -0.02 -1.44
CA ASP A 4 8.70 0.00 -2.36
C ASP A 4 9.98 -0.61 -1.78
N TRP A 5 9.84 -1.80 -1.19
CA TRP A 5 10.96 -2.51 -0.59
C TRP A 5 11.95 -3.03 -1.62
N HIS A 6 11.42 -3.52 -2.76
CA HIS A 6 12.22 -4.11 -3.83
C HIS A 6 13.23 -5.16 -3.33
N ILE A 7 12.77 -6.09 -2.47
CA ILE A 7 13.63 -7.15 -1.93
C ILE A 7 14.27 -7.93 -3.08
N GLY A 8 15.58 -8.05 -3.05
CA GLY A 8 16.35 -8.68 -4.10
C GLY A 8 16.98 -7.69 -5.09
N LYS A 9 16.69 -6.38 -4.95
CA LYS A 9 17.35 -5.33 -5.74
C LYS A 9 18.85 -5.45 -5.69
N THR A 10 19.45 -5.39 -6.87
CA THR A 10 20.90 -5.35 -7.03
C THR A 10 21.30 -3.93 -7.45
N LEU A 11 22.20 -3.30 -6.73
CA LEU A 11 22.75 -2.00 -7.08
C LEU A 11 24.16 -2.19 -7.64
N TYR A 12 24.37 -1.88 -8.90
CA TYR A 12 25.65 -2.03 -9.62
C TYR A 12 26.33 -3.40 -9.36
N GLY A 13 25.56 -4.45 -9.50
CA GLY A 13 26.05 -5.83 -9.33
C GLY A 13 26.18 -6.29 -7.86
N ARG A 14 26.00 -5.42 -6.88
CA ARG A 14 26.01 -5.81 -5.45
C ARG A 14 24.64 -6.20 -4.97
N LYS A 15 24.53 -7.39 -4.41
CA LYS A 15 23.33 -7.85 -3.70
C LYS A 15 23.26 -7.16 -2.33
N ARG A 16 22.07 -6.72 -1.94
CA ARG A 16 21.85 -5.87 -0.77
C ARG A 16 21.07 -6.57 0.36
N TYR A 17 21.15 -7.89 0.43
CA TYR A 17 20.35 -8.65 1.39
C TYR A 17 20.63 -8.28 2.86
N ASP A 18 21.87 -7.93 3.20
CA ASP A 18 22.23 -7.55 4.55
C ASP A 18 21.63 -6.18 4.94
N GLU A 19 21.48 -5.27 3.96
CA GLU A 19 20.79 -3.99 4.15
C GLU A 19 19.27 -4.19 4.36
N PHE A 20 18.64 -5.09 3.60
CA PHE A 20 17.25 -5.47 3.82
C PHE A 20 17.04 -6.12 5.19
N GLU A 21 17.96 -6.99 5.62
CA GLU A 21 17.87 -7.63 6.93
C GLU A 21 18.01 -6.61 8.07
N ALA A 22 18.91 -5.63 7.93
CA ALA A 22 19.05 -4.52 8.87
C ALA A 22 17.76 -3.67 8.92
N PHE A 23 17.21 -3.31 7.77
CA PHE A 23 15.93 -2.58 7.70
C PHE A 23 14.80 -3.35 8.38
N PHE A 24 14.62 -4.63 8.10
CA PHE A 24 13.56 -5.43 8.72
C PHE A 24 13.75 -5.58 10.24
N THR A 25 14.99 -5.64 10.69
CA THR A 25 15.27 -5.67 12.14
C THR A 25 14.86 -4.36 12.78
N TRP A 26 15.28 -3.24 12.22
CA TRP A 26 14.89 -1.91 12.68
C TRP A 26 13.36 -1.70 12.62
N LEU A 27 12.69 -2.18 11.56
CA LEU A 27 11.24 -2.01 11.43
C LEU A 27 10.47 -2.80 12.49
N VAL A 28 10.89 -4.03 12.83
CA VAL A 28 10.28 -4.80 13.93
C VAL A 28 10.51 -4.11 15.27
N GLU A 29 11.72 -3.62 15.53
CA GLU A 29 12.02 -2.86 16.75
C GLU A 29 11.17 -1.58 16.85
N THR A 30 10.99 -0.87 15.73
CA THR A 30 10.11 0.31 15.66
C THR A 30 8.64 -0.05 15.93
N ILE A 31 8.13 -1.13 15.34
CA ILE A 31 6.78 -1.64 15.60
C ILE A 31 6.55 -1.88 17.10
N GLU A 32 7.51 -2.52 17.77
CA GLU A 32 7.42 -2.81 19.21
C GLU A 32 7.55 -1.54 20.06
N GLN A 33 8.47 -0.62 19.72
CA GLN A 33 8.70 0.62 20.46
C GLN A 33 7.51 1.58 20.37
N GLU A 34 6.94 1.71 19.18
CA GLU A 34 5.81 2.61 18.90
C GLU A 34 4.44 1.93 19.14
N GLN A 35 4.43 0.67 19.58
CA GLN A 35 3.21 -0.11 19.85
C GLN A 35 2.24 -0.10 18.65
N VAL A 36 2.77 -0.39 17.46
CA VAL A 36 2.00 -0.35 16.21
C VAL A 36 1.00 -1.49 16.16
N ASP A 37 -0.27 -1.17 15.96
CA ASP A 37 -1.36 -2.13 15.83
C ASP A 37 -1.49 -2.70 14.42
N LEU A 38 -1.23 -1.89 13.40
CA LEU A 38 -1.39 -2.22 12.00
C LEU A 38 -0.17 -1.82 11.17
N LEU A 39 0.38 -2.76 10.42
CA LEU A 39 1.40 -2.50 9.40
C LEU A 39 0.78 -2.50 8.00
N LEU A 40 0.90 -1.38 7.28
CA LEU A 40 0.49 -1.26 5.87
C LEU A 40 1.73 -1.34 4.96
N ILE A 41 1.69 -2.24 3.96
CA ILE A 41 2.75 -2.39 2.96
C ILE A 41 2.16 -2.12 1.58
N ALA A 42 2.43 -0.93 1.05
CA ALA A 42 1.76 -0.40 -0.14
C ALA A 42 2.49 -0.74 -1.46
N GLY A 43 2.78 -2.02 -1.66
CA GLY A 43 3.27 -2.57 -2.94
C GLY A 43 4.77 -2.53 -3.14
N ASP A 44 5.19 -3.15 -4.24
CA ASP A 44 6.58 -3.36 -4.66
C ASP A 44 7.45 -4.00 -3.57
N ILE A 45 6.92 -5.13 -3.06
CA ILE A 45 7.61 -5.95 -2.06
C ILE A 45 8.90 -6.54 -2.63
N PHE A 46 8.83 -7.04 -3.86
CA PHE A 46 9.95 -7.63 -4.56
C PHE A 46 10.38 -6.81 -5.77
N ASP A 47 11.67 -6.81 -6.09
CA ASP A 47 12.21 -6.10 -7.27
C ASP A 47 11.75 -6.71 -8.60
N THR A 48 11.36 -7.97 -8.60
CA THR A 48 10.89 -8.69 -9.78
C THR A 48 9.75 -9.64 -9.45
N SER A 49 8.92 -9.95 -10.46
CA SER A 49 7.80 -10.89 -10.35
C SER A 49 8.21 -12.34 -10.04
N THR A 50 9.50 -12.64 -10.12
CA THR A 50 10.07 -13.97 -9.81
C THR A 50 11.17 -13.81 -8.77
N PRO A 51 10.83 -13.59 -7.48
CA PRO A 51 11.82 -13.36 -6.44
C PRO A 51 12.66 -14.61 -6.18
N GLY A 52 13.97 -14.42 -6.00
CA GLY A 52 14.89 -15.50 -5.64
C GLY A 52 14.65 -16.01 -4.22
N ASN A 53 15.07 -17.24 -3.93
CA ASN A 53 14.83 -17.91 -2.64
C ASN A 53 15.27 -17.08 -1.43
N ARG A 54 16.39 -16.35 -1.51
CA ARG A 54 16.86 -15.52 -0.40
C ARG A 54 15.94 -14.33 -0.16
N ALA A 55 15.39 -13.73 -1.21
CA ALA A 55 14.40 -12.64 -1.10
C ALA A 55 13.11 -13.14 -0.44
N GLN A 56 12.62 -14.32 -0.89
CA GLN A 56 11.45 -14.97 -0.30
C GLN A 56 11.68 -15.30 1.19
N GLN A 57 12.85 -15.84 1.52
CA GLN A 57 13.21 -16.17 2.91
C GLN A 57 13.21 -14.93 3.81
N LEU A 58 13.75 -13.79 3.34
CA LEU A 58 13.73 -12.53 4.09
C LEU A 58 12.31 -12.05 4.35
N TYR A 59 11.47 -12.05 3.31
CA TYR A 59 10.07 -11.65 3.40
C TYR A 59 9.29 -12.49 4.42
N PHE A 60 9.30 -13.82 4.29
CA PHE A 60 8.54 -14.67 5.21
C PHE A 60 9.09 -14.66 6.65
N ARG A 61 10.42 -14.53 6.81
CA ARG A 61 11.02 -14.36 8.14
C ARG A 61 10.59 -13.05 8.79
N PHE A 62 10.53 -11.97 8.02
CA PHE A 62 10.03 -10.69 8.49
C PHE A 62 8.57 -10.80 8.94
N LEU A 63 7.68 -11.34 8.11
CA LEU A 63 6.26 -11.52 8.48
C LEU A 63 6.09 -12.37 9.73
N HIS A 64 6.86 -13.44 9.87
CA HIS A 64 6.84 -14.25 11.09
C HIS A 64 7.27 -13.46 12.34
N ARG A 65 8.27 -12.56 12.22
CA ARG A 65 8.69 -11.70 13.34
C ARG A 65 7.62 -10.68 13.68
N VAL A 66 6.98 -10.07 12.70
CA VAL A 66 5.87 -9.12 12.92
C VAL A 66 4.68 -9.82 13.58
N ALA A 67 4.30 -11.00 13.11
CA ALA A 67 3.22 -11.78 13.73
C ALA A 67 3.51 -12.21 15.18
N ALA A 68 4.78 -12.23 15.59
CA ALA A 68 5.20 -12.50 16.98
C ALA A 68 5.38 -11.23 17.82
N SER A 69 5.20 -10.05 17.26
CA SER A 69 5.32 -8.73 17.92
C SER A 69 3.97 -8.24 18.46
N THR A 70 3.91 -6.98 18.85
CA THR A 70 2.67 -6.30 19.26
C THR A 70 1.73 -5.95 18.10
N CYS A 71 2.20 -6.02 16.85
CA CYS A 71 1.42 -5.71 15.67
C CYS A 71 0.35 -6.77 15.42
N ARG A 72 -0.90 -6.37 15.51
CA ARG A 72 -2.05 -7.30 15.40
C ARG A 72 -2.41 -7.62 13.96
N HIS A 73 -2.22 -6.68 13.05
CA HIS A 73 -2.65 -6.83 11.66
C HIS A 73 -1.55 -6.38 10.70
N VAL A 74 -1.40 -7.09 9.59
CA VAL A 74 -0.58 -6.68 8.46
C VAL A 74 -1.43 -6.68 7.20
N VAL A 75 -1.47 -5.57 6.48
CA VAL A 75 -2.16 -5.48 5.18
C VAL A 75 -1.14 -5.18 4.09
N ILE A 76 -1.12 -6.03 3.08
CA ILE A 76 -0.18 -5.98 1.96
C ILE A 76 -0.96 -5.88 0.67
N ILE A 77 -0.63 -4.90 -0.17
CA ILE A 77 -1.09 -4.85 -1.54
C ILE A 77 0.07 -5.10 -2.51
N ALA A 78 -0.19 -5.66 -3.68
CA ALA A 78 0.82 -5.81 -4.71
C ALA A 78 1.08 -4.48 -5.42
N GLY A 79 2.36 -4.22 -5.75
CA GLY A 79 2.78 -3.18 -6.67
C GLY A 79 2.93 -3.68 -8.11
N ASN A 80 3.52 -2.84 -8.97
CA ASN A 80 3.68 -3.19 -10.39
C ASN A 80 4.85 -4.16 -10.66
N HIS A 81 5.82 -4.27 -9.75
CA HIS A 81 6.92 -5.25 -9.81
C HIS A 81 6.53 -6.62 -9.30
N ASP A 82 5.53 -6.70 -8.43
CA ASP A 82 5.14 -7.93 -7.77
C ASP A 82 4.42 -8.90 -8.70
N SER A 83 4.53 -10.19 -8.40
CA SER A 83 3.66 -11.22 -8.96
C SER A 83 2.43 -11.40 -8.07
N PRO A 84 1.23 -11.06 -8.54
CA PRO A 84 0.00 -11.27 -7.78
C PRO A 84 -0.19 -12.72 -7.34
N SER A 85 0.06 -13.65 -8.25
CA SER A 85 -0.08 -15.08 -7.96
C SER A 85 0.92 -15.56 -6.91
N PHE A 86 2.15 -15.04 -6.93
CA PHE A 86 3.15 -15.38 -5.91
C PHE A 86 2.76 -14.84 -4.53
N LEU A 87 2.35 -13.58 -4.44
CA LEU A 87 1.94 -12.98 -3.17
C LEU A 87 0.68 -13.62 -2.60
N SER A 88 -0.28 -13.99 -3.47
CA SER A 88 -1.56 -14.59 -3.06
C SER A 88 -1.47 -16.09 -2.77
N ALA A 89 -0.44 -16.79 -3.27
CA ALA A 89 -0.35 -18.25 -3.09
C ALA A 89 -0.40 -18.71 -1.62
N PRO A 90 0.29 -18.06 -0.65
CA PRO A 90 0.23 -18.43 0.76
C PRO A 90 -0.89 -17.73 1.54
N ARG A 91 -1.90 -17.14 0.88
CA ARG A 91 -2.92 -16.27 1.48
C ARG A 91 -3.60 -16.89 2.70
N GLU A 92 -4.04 -18.15 2.60
CA GLU A 92 -4.71 -18.84 3.71
C GLU A 92 -3.79 -19.07 4.92
N LEU A 93 -2.52 -19.38 4.66
CA LEU A 93 -1.52 -19.50 5.71
C LEU A 93 -1.23 -18.15 6.36
N LEU A 94 -1.11 -17.10 5.57
CA LEU A 94 -0.83 -15.74 6.04
C LEU A 94 -2.01 -15.17 6.82
N SER A 95 -3.25 -15.45 6.40
CA SER A 95 -4.44 -15.00 7.14
C SER A 95 -4.54 -15.61 8.53
N ALA A 96 -4.02 -16.81 8.74
CA ALA A 96 -3.91 -17.40 10.09
C ALA A 96 -2.92 -16.68 11.02
N LEU A 97 -2.12 -15.75 10.47
CA LEU A 97 -1.19 -14.87 11.17
C LEU A 97 -1.66 -13.40 11.14
N ASP A 98 -2.95 -13.16 10.84
CA ASP A 98 -3.50 -11.81 10.62
C ASP A 98 -2.76 -10.97 9.58
N VAL A 99 -2.20 -11.64 8.57
CA VAL A 99 -1.56 -11.02 7.40
C VAL A 99 -2.50 -11.14 6.20
N HIS A 100 -3.07 -10.01 5.79
CA HIS A 100 -3.98 -9.89 4.66
C HIS A 100 -3.23 -9.47 3.41
N VAL A 101 -3.40 -10.21 2.32
CA VAL A 101 -2.70 -9.94 1.06
C VAL A 101 -3.70 -9.75 -0.08
N THR A 102 -3.65 -8.60 -0.75
CA THR A 102 -4.39 -8.31 -1.98
C THR A 102 -3.42 -8.17 -3.14
N GLY A 103 -3.25 -9.25 -3.91
CA GLY A 103 -2.30 -9.29 -5.03
C GLY A 103 -2.89 -8.79 -6.35
N SER A 104 -4.20 -8.90 -6.54
CA SER A 104 -4.93 -8.44 -7.75
C SER A 104 -6.40 -8.28 -7.43
N LEU A 105 -7.14 -7.62 -8.33
CA LEU A 105 -8.59 -7.58 -8.25
C LEU A 105 -9.18 -9.00 -8.33
N SER A 106 -10.16 -9.28 -7.48
CA SER A 106 -10.90 -10.55 -7.47
C SER A 106 -12.10 -10.55 -8.42
N GLY A 107 -12.51 -9.37 -8.88
CA GLY A 107 -13.76 -9.13 -9.60
C GLY A 107 -14.94 -8.80 -8.67
N ASN A 108 -14.74 -8.84 -7.35
CA ASN A 108 -15.70 -8.38 -6.35
C ASN A 108 -15.03 -7.31 -5.47
N PRO A 109 -15.36 -6.03 -5.60
CA PRO A 109 -14.73 -4.93 -4.84
C PRO A 109 -14.86 -5.08 -3.31
N ALA A 110 -15.84 -5.83 -2.83
CA ALA A 110 -16.01 -6.09 -1.41
C ALA A 110 -14.84 -6.89 -0.80
N ASP A 111 -14.11 -7.68 -1.61
CA ASP A 111 -12.95 -8.46 -1.15
C ASP A 111 -11.73 -7.58 -0.84
N GLU A 112 -11.77 -6.31 -1.25
CA GLU A 112 -10.74 -5.31 -0.96
C GLU A 112 -11.04 -4.51 0.31
N VAL A 113 -12.22 -4.71 0.92
CA VAL A 113 -12.64 -4.01 2.15
C VAL A 113 -12.43 -4.94 3.33
N LEU A 114 -11.47 -4.59 4.19
CA LEU A 114 -11.09 -5.35 5.38
C LEU A 114 -11.56 -4.61 6.63
N VAL A 115 -12.41 -5.23 7.44
CA VAL A 115 -12.73 -4.74 8.78
C VAL A 115 -11.76 -5.39 9.76
N LEU A 116 -10.94 -4.58 10.40
CA LEU A 116 -9.96 -5.03 11.39
C LEU A 116 -10.52 -4.77 12.80
N CYS A 117 -10.30 -5.76 13.68
CA CYS A 117 -10.87 -5.74 15.02
C CYS A 117 -9.78 -5.64 16.09
N ASP A 118 -10.15 -5.09 17.25
CA ASP A 118 -9.32 -5.11 18.44
C ASP A 118 -9.28 -6.54 19.07
N LEU A 119 -8.54 -6.68 20.16
CA LEU A 119 -8.39 -7.96 20.87
C LEU A 119 -9.71 -8.48 21.47
N GLU A 120 -10.71 -7.63 21.61
CA GLU A 120 -12.04 -7.95 22.13
C GLU A 120 -13.03 -8.30 21.01
N GLY A 121 -12.60 -8.18 19.74
CA GLY A 121 -13.41 -8.46 18.55
C GLY A 121 -14.28 -7.29 18.10
N ASN A 122 -14.08 -6.08 18.64
CA ASN A 122 -14.78 -4.90 18.17
C ASN A 122 -14.07 -4.32 16.94
N ALA A 123 -14.85 -3.93 15.94
CA ALA A 123 -14.30 -3.27 14.77
C ALA A 123 -13.65 -1.92 15.15
N GLU A 124 -12.39 -1.72 14.79
CA GLU A 124 -11.64 -0.50 15.12
C GLU A 124 -11.13 0.25 13.91
N LEU A 125 -11.03 -0.40 12.74
CA LEU A 125 -10.46 0.16 11.52
C LEU A 125 -11.02 -0.53 10.28
N ILE A 126 -11.21 0.20 9.19
CA ILE A 126 -11.53 -0.35 7.87
C ILE A 126 -10.40 -0.02 6.91
N VAL A 127 -9.88 -1.03 6.22
CA VAL A 127 -8.84 -0.86 5.21
C VAL A 127 -9.37 -1.23 3.83
N CYS A 128 -9.33 -0.29 2.90
CA CYS A 128 -9.53 -0.52 1.47
C CYS A 128 -8.18 -0.91 0.85
N ALA A 129 -7.92 -2.21 0.73
CA ALA A 129 -6.65 -2.78 0.29
C ALA A 129 -6.60 -2.88 -1.25
N ILE A 130 -6.48 -1.74 -1.94
CA ILE A 130 -6.52 -1.65 -3.40
C ILE A 130 -5.11 -1.87 -3.97
N PRO A 131 -4.87 -2.96 -4.72
CA PRO A 131 -3.56 -3.26 -5.28
C PRO A 131 -3.25 -2.38 -6.50
N TYR A 132 -2.07 -2.56 -7.11
CA TYR A 132 -1.76 -1.95 -8.39
C TYR A 132 -2.81 -2.32 -9.44
N LEU A 133 -3.52 -1.30 -9.92
CA LEU A 133 -4.59 -1.44 -10.92
C LEU A 133 -3.97 -1.46 -12.32
N ARG A 134 -4.00 -2.61 -12.98
CA ARG A 134 -3.51 -2.73 -14.35
C ARG A 134 -4.52 -2.14 -15.31
N ASP A 135 -4.04 -1.54 -16.38
CA ASP A 135 -4.85 -0.96 -17.45
C ASP A 135 -6.01 -1.89 -17.91
N ARG A 136 -5.71 -3.17 -18.12
CA ARG A 136 -6.70 -4.18 -18.54
C ARG A 136 -7.76 -4.53 -17.47
N ASP A 137 -7.48 -4.24 -16.21
CA ASP A 137 -8.36 -4.60 -15.10
C ASP A 137 -9.42 -3.52 -14.86
N ILE A 138 -9.15 -2.28 -15.31
CA ILE A 138 -9.97 -1.09 -15.02
C ILE A 138 -10.56 -0.40 -16.25
N ARG A 139 -10.19 -0.80 -17.47
CA ARG A 139 -10.79 -0.27 -18.69
C ARG A 139 -10.91 -1.33 -19.77
N THR A 140 -11.90 -1.13 -20.66
CA THR A 140 -12.01 -1.90 -21.88
C THR A 140 -11.32 -1.15 -23.03
N ALA A 141 -10.39 -1.83 -23.72
CA ALA A 141 -9.72 -1.28 -24.89
C ALA A 141 -10.64 -1.31 -26.12
N GLU A 142 -10.66 -0.23 -26.86
CA GLU A 142 -11.39 -0.11 -28.12
C GLU A 142 -10.45 0.12 -29.31
N ALA A 143 -10.80 -0.40 -30.49
CA ALA A 143 -9.99 -0.20 -31.67
C ALA A 143 -10.00 1.27 -32.12
N GLY A 144 -8.83 1.85 -32.38
CA GLY A 144 -8.72 3.23 -32.85
C GLY A 144 -8.69 4.30 -31.76
N GLU A 145 -8.62 3.91 -30.48
CA GLU A 145 -8.47 4.87 -29.38
C GLU A 145 -7.23 5.75 -29.51
N SER A 146 -7.42 7.04 -29.30
CA SER A 146 -6.30 7.98 -29.14
C SER A 146 -5.59 7.76 -27.81
N MET A 147 -4.38 8.33 -27.66
CA MET A 147 -3.67 8.32 -26.37
C MET A 147 -4.43 9.11 -25.30
N GLU A 148 -5.11 10.17 -25.69
CA GLU A 148 -5.94 10.97 -24.76
C GLU A 148 -7.16 10.19 -24.28
N ASP A 149 -7.82 9.43 -25.15
CA ASP A 149 -8.94 8.55 -24.76
C ASP A 149 -8.49 7.46 -23.79
N LYS A 150 -7.34 6.85 -24.06
CA LYS A 150 -6.74 5.85 -23.15
C LYS A 150 -6.48 6.43 -21.77
N SER A 151 -5.88 7.64 -21.72
CA SER A 151 -5.60 8.35 -20.46
C SER A 151 -6.87 8.65 -19.69
N ARG A 152 -7.85 9.24 -20.36
CA ARG A 152 -9.12 9.59 -19.75
C ARG A 152 -9.82 8.34 -19.18
N LYS A 153 -9.96 7.28 -19.98
CA LYS A 153 -10.58 6.02 -19.53
C LYS A 153 -9.83 5.36 -18.39
N LEU A 154 -8.49 5.45 -18.37
CA LEU A 154 -7.68 4.94 -17.27
C LEU A 154 -7.97 5.70 -15.96
N ILE A 155 -7.95 7.03 -16.01
CA ILE A 155 -8.25 7.88 -14.84
C ILE A 155 -9.68 7.66 -14.35
N GLU A 156 -10.65 7.57 -15.27
CA GLU A 156 -12.05 7.28 -14.96
C GLU A 156 -12.18 5.90 -14.29
N GLY A 157 -11.55 4.87 -14.83
CA GLY A 157 -11.57 3.52 -14.26
C GLY A 157 -10.95 3.45 -12.87
N ILE A 158 -9.82 4.12 -12.63
CA ILE A 158 -9.22 4.22 -11.29
C ILE A 158 -10.15 4.94 -10.33
N ARG A 159 -10.68 6.11 -10.72
CA ARG A 159 -11.64 6.88 -9.91
C ARG A 159 -12.84 6.05 -9.52
N ASP A 160 -13.47 5.39 -10.50
CA ASP A 160 -14.69 4.64 -10.30
C ASP A 160 -14.46 3.43 -9.39
N HIS A 161 -13.31 2.75 -9.52
CA HIS A 161 -12.94 1.65 -8.66
C HIS A 161 -12.72 2.10 -7.20
N TYR A 162 -11.93 3.19 -6.98
CA TYR A 162 -11.77 3.75 -5.63
C TYR A 162 -13.10 4.21 -5.03
N ALA A 163 -13.97 4.84 -5.83
CA ALA A 163 -15.28 5.28 -5.38
C ALA A 163 -16.17 4.09 -4.96
N GLU A 164 -16.14 2.99 -5.71
CA GLU A 164 -16.90 1.78 -5.39
C GLU A 164 -16.40 1.13 -4.09
N VAL A 165 -15.10 0.87 -3.97
CA VAL A 165 -14.51 0.22 -2.78
C VAL A 165 -14.73 1.08 -1.53
N VAL A 166 -14.50 2.40 -1.61
CA VAL A 166 -14.70 3.32 -0.47
C VAL A 166 -16.17 3.45 -0.09
N ASN A 167 -17.09 3.41 -1.07
CA ASN A 167 -18.52 3.39 -0.79
C ASN A 167 -18.91 2.14 0.00
N LEU A 168 -18.40 0.97 -0.35
CA LEU A 168 -18.61 -0.27 0.42
C LEU A 168 -18.05 -0.14 1.84
N ALA A 169 -16.87 0.40 2.00
CA ALA A 169 -16.28 0.67 3.31
C ALA A 169 -17.12 1.64 4.14
N THR A 170 -17.66 2.69 3.53
CA THR A 170 -18.54 3.67 4.18
C THR A 170 -19.86 3.04 4.63
N GLN A 171 -20.43 2.14 3.82
CA GLN A 171 -21.62 1.37 4.22
C GLN A 171 -21.33 0.46 5.41
N GLN A 172 -20.20 -0.24 5.43
CA GLN A 172 -19.77 -1.06 6.57
C GLN A 172 -19.54 -0.19 7.82
N ARG A 173 -18.86 0.94 7.68
CA ARG A 173 -18.66 1.91 8.78
C ARG A 173 -19.98 2.37 9.38
N ALA A 174 -20.97 2.69 8.56
CA ALA A 174 -22.28 3.13 9.02
C ALA A 174 -23.03 2.02 9.80
N ALA A 175 -22.83 0.75 9.44
CA ALA A 175 -23.43 -0.39 10.11
C ALA A 175 -22.74 -0.75 11.46
N LEU A 176 -21.46 -0.41 11.61
CA LEU A 176 -20.64 -0.73 12.78
C LEU A 176 -20.59 0.44 13.76
N SER A 177 -19.92 1.53 13.37
CA SER A 177 -19.80 2.79 14.12
C SER A 177 -19.27 3.89 13.23
N SER A 178 -19.84 5.08 13.30
CA SER A 178 -19.43 6.22 12.47
C SER A 178 -18.03 6.78 12.80
N SER A 179 -17.47 6.40 13.95
CA SER A 179 -16.13 6.87 14.38
C SER A 179 -14.98 5.98 13.90
N ILE A 180 -15.25 4.85 13.23
CA ILE A 180 -14.20 3.96 12.72
C ILE A 180 -13.53 4.62 11.53
N PRO A 181 -12.18 4.81 11.53
CA PRO A 181 -11.48 5.41 10.39
C PRO A 181 -11.43 4.46 9.19
N ILE A 182 -11.41 5.05 7.99
CA ILE A 182 -11.20 4.35 6.72
C ILE A 182 -9.83 4.71 6.19
N ILE A 183 -8.97 3.71 6.05
CA ILE A 183 -7.69 3.81 5.36
C ILE A 183 -7.87 3.24 3.96
N ALA A 184 -7.39 3.94 2.93
CA ALA A 184 -7.21 3.34 1.62
C ALA A 184 -5.72 3.14 1.33
N MET A 185 -5.43 2.10 0.58
CA MET A 185 -4.10 1.82 0.05
C MET A 185 -4.10 1.95 -1.47
N GLY A 186 -2.94 2.24 -2.05
CA GLY A 186 -2.78 2.26 -3.49
C GLY A 186 -1.32 2.24 -3.92
N HIS A 187 -1.08 1.71 -5.13
CA HIS A 187 0.24 1.71 -5.73
C HIS A 187 0.17 2.34 -7.12
N LEU A 188 0.34 3.67 -7.19
CA LEU A 188 0.13 4.48 -8.39
C LEU A 188 0.82 5.85 -8.27
N PHE A 189 0.99 6.52 -9.42
CA PHE A 189 1.56 7.86 -9.45
C PHE A 189 0.45 8.93 -9.38
N VAL A 190 0.32 9.58 -8.25
CA VAL A 190 -0.61 10.70 -8.06
C VAL A 190 0.05 12.02 -8.47
N ALA A 191 -0.67 12.84 -9.24
CA ALA A 191 -0.21 14.16 -9.68
C ALA A 191 0.15 15.06 -8.48
N GLY A 192 1.31 15.71 -8.57
CA GLY A 192 1.92 16.45 -7.46
C GLY A 192 2.93 15.64 -6.65
N GLY A 193 3.07 14.35 -6.92
CA GLY A 193 4.20 13.54 -6.46
C GLY A 193 5.49 13.92 -7.20
N GLN A 194 6.62 13.76 -6.52
CA GLN A 194 7.95 14.08 -7.04
C GLN A 194 8.77 12.82 -7.21
N THR A 195 9.53 12.76 -8.29
CA THR A 195 10.57 11.74 -8.54
C THR A 195 11.93 12.40 -8.59
N VAL A 196 12.99 11.61 -8.49
CA VAL A 196 14.37 12.06 -8.64
C VAL A 196 15.00 11.31 -9.80
N GLU A 197 15.77 11.99 -10.63
CA GLU A 197 16.47 11.35 -11.74
C GLU A 197 17.36 10.19 -11.22
N GLY A 198 17.19 9.02 -11.80
CA GLY A 198 17.93 7.81 -11.41
C GLY A 198 17.42 7.12 -10.15
N ASP A 199 16.19 7.41 -9.69
CA ASP A 199 15.54 6.73 -8.56
C ASP A 199 14.97 5.34 -8.92
N GLY A 200 14.94 4.99 -10.21
CA GLY A 200 14.49 3.68 -10.67
C GLY A 200 12.98 3.50 -10.71
N VAL A 201 12.20 4.56 -10.47
CA VAL A 201 10.74 4.53 -10.65
C VAL A 201 10.42 4.22 -12.11
N ARG A 202 9.56 3.24 -12.35
CA ARG A 202 9.12 2.86 -13.70
C ARG A 202 7.83 3.59 -14.07
N GLU A 203 7.69 3.93 -15.35
CA GLU A 203 6.38 4.35 -15.84
C GLU A 203 5.38 3.21 -15.72
N LEU A 204 4.25 3.46 -15.07
CA LEU A 204 3.19 2.47 -14.86
C LEU A 204 2.39 2.20 -16.12
N TYR A 205 2.21 3.22 -16.92
CA TYR A 205 1.35 3.19 -18.09
C TYR A 205 2.07 3.75 -19.32
N VAL A 206 1.71 3.30 -20.50
CA VAL A 206 2.37 3.69 -21.75
C VAL A 206 2.13 5.17 -22.07
N GLY A 207 3.20 5.93 -22.12
CA GLY A 207 3.20 7.38 -22.37
C GLY A 207 3.02 8.20 -21.09
N SER A 208 3.05 9.54 -21.22
CA SER A 208 2.93 10.51 -20.10
C SER A 208 1.58 10.51 -19.35
N LEU A 209 0.81 9.45 -19.48
CA LEU A 209 -0.55 9.25 -18.96
C LEU A 209 -0.60 8.93 -17.46
N ALA A 210 0.55 8.92 -16.82
CA ALA A 210 0.76 8.23 -15.55
C ALA A 210 0.37 9.03 -14.30
N HIS A 211 -0.04 10.29 -14.43
CA HIS A 211 -0.30 11.14 -13.26
C HIS A 211 -1.79 11.19 -12.94
N ILE A 212 -2.18 10.46 -11.92
CA ILE A 212 -3.57 10.43 -11.46
C ILE A 212 -3.87 11.70 -10.64
N PRO A 213 -4.90 12.50 -11.00
CA PRO A 213 -5.24 13.68 -10.21
C PRO A 213 -5.60 13.32 -8.76
N ALA A 214 -5.02 14.02 -7.78
CA ALA A 214 -5.28 13.77 -6.36
C ALA A 214 -6.78 13.95 -5.98
N GLY A 215 -7.51 14.75 -6.74
CA GLY A 215 -8.93 15.01 -6.50
C GLY A 215 -9.89 13.89 -6.90
N ILE A 216 -9.41 12.76 -7.43
CA ILE A 216 -10.29 11.62 -7.76
C ILE A 216 -10.65 10.76 -6.55
N PHE A 217 -9.85 10.84 -5.48
CA PHE A 217 -10.06 10.00 -4.30
C PHE A 217 -11.22 10.51 -3.45
N PRO A 218 -12.11 9.60 -2.97
CA PRO A 218 -13.23 9.98 -2.12
C PRO A 218 -12.78 10.69 -0.83
N SER A 219 -13.57 11.66 -0.38
CA SER A 219 -13.31 12.45 0.84
C SER A 219 -13.51 11.66 2.14
N ASP A 220 -14.14 10.49 2.07
CA ASP A 220 -14.39 9.60 3.20
C ASP A 220 -13.15 8.83 3.67
N ILE A 221 -12.04 8.95 2.92
CA ILE A 221 -10.74 8.35 3.27
C ILE A 221 -10.07 9.23 4.32
N ASP A 222 -9.85 8.67 5.51
CA ASP A 222 -9.14 9.34 6.61
C ASP A 222 -7.62 9.32 6.41
N TYR A 223 -7.08 8.28 5.73
CA TYR A 223 -5.68 8.21 5.33
C TYR A 223 -5.51 7.40 4.05
N LEU A 224 -4.72 7.90 3.10
CA LEU A 224 -4.36 7.22 1.85
C LEU A 224 -2.87 6.87 1.87
N ALA A 225 -2.59 5.57 2.02
CA ALA A 225 -1.26 4.97 2.02
C ALA A 225 -0.82 4.63 0.59
N LEU A 226 0.10 5.41 0.04
CA LEU A 226 0.57 5.27 -1.34
C LEU A 226 1.96 4.64 -1.42
N GLY A 227 2.16 3.77 -2.41
CA GLY A 227 3.44 3.27 -2.92
C GLY A 227 3.67 3.68 -4.37
N HIS A 228 4.82 3.31 -4.93
CA HIS A 228 5.34 3.56 -6.26
C HIS A 228 6.40 4.66 -6.31
N LEU A 229 6.25 5.76 -5.61
CA LEU A 229 7.25 6.82 -5.59
C LEU A 229 8.23 6.61 -4.43
N HIS A 230 9.52 6.55 -4.76
CA HIS A 230 10.59 6.22 -3.80
C HIS A 230 10.96 7.39 -2.86
N VAL A 231 10.49 8.60 -3.18
CA VAL A 231 10.70 9.79 -2.34
C VAL A 231 9.63 9.87 -1.27
N PRO A 232 9.96 9.87 0.03
CA PRO A 232 8.99 10.10 1.11
C PRO A 232 8.38 11.49 0.98
N GLN A 233 7.05 11.58 0.84
CA GLN A 233 6.41 12.88 0.56
C GLN A 233 4.91 12.90 0.85
N ARG A 234 4.39 14.13 1.01
CA ARG A 234 2.96 14.41 1.04
C ARG A 234 2.49 14.81 -0.36
N VAL A 235 1.37 14.27 -0.81
CA VAL A 235 0.77 14.69 -2.08
C VAL A 235 0.05 16.03 -1.86
N ASN A 236 0.38 17.04 -2.66
CA ASN A 236 -0.20 18.39 -2.59
C ASN A 236 -0.25 18.97 -1.15
N ASN A 237 0.78 18.71 -0.33
CA ASN A 237 0.86 19.09 1.09
C ASN A 237 -0.25 18.47 1.98
N SER A 238 -1.00 17.50 1.51
CA SER A 238 -1.99 16.79 2.32
C SER A 238 -1.32 16.03 3.46
N SER A 239 -1.85 16.13 4.67
CA SER A 239 -1.40 15.32 5.81
C SER A 239 -1.87 13.87 5.71
N VAL A 240 -2.98 13.63 5.01
CA VAL A 240 -3.66 12.34 4.93
C VAL A 240 -3.36 11.53 3.66
N MET A 241 -2.64 12.11 2.68
CA MET A 241 -2.27 11.43 1.45
C MET A 241 -0.75 11.42 1.31
N ARG A 242 -0.12 10.23 1.48
CA ARG A 242 1.32 10.15 1.63
C ARG A 242 1.94 8.97 0.89
N TYR A 243 3.12 9.22 0.33
CA TYR A 243 4.10 8.19 -0.01
C TYR A 243 5.06 7.99 1.16
N SER A 244 5.22 6.76 1.62
CA SER A 244 6.30 6.42 2.58
C SER A 244 7.68 6.49 1.93
N GLY A 245 7.73 6.30 0.64
CA GLY A 245 8.94 6.12 -0.14
C GLY A 245 9.57 4.74 0.07
N SER A 246 10.62 4.44 -0.70
CA SER A 246 11.41 3.23 -0.50
C SER A 246 12.25 3.36 0.79
N PRO A 247 12.34 2.29 1.62
CA PRO A 247 13.11 2.37 2.88
C PRO A 247 14.62 2.36 2.67
N LEU A 248 15.08 1.88 1.52
CA LEU A 248 16.47 1.90 1.11
C LEU A 248 16.59 2.62 -0.23
N PRO A 249 17.68 3.34 -0.52
CA PRO A 249 17.88 3.93 -1.84
C PRO A 249 17.86 2.85 -2.93
N ILE A 250 16.98 2.96 -3.91
CA ILE A 250 16.85 2.02 -5.02
C ILE A 250 17.83 2.36 -6.15
N GLY A 251 18.20 3.63 -6.26
CA GLY A 251 19.20 4.14 -7.19
C GLY A 251 20.12 5.18 -6.55
N PHE A 252 21.19 5.56 -7.25
CA PHE A 252 22.12 6.59 -6.76
C PHE A 252 21.49 7.98 -6.68
N GLY A 253 20.46 8.28 -7.47
CA GLY A 253 19.71 9.52 -7.36
C GLY A 253 19.11 9.76 -5.97
N GLU A 254 18.91 8.69 -5.21
CA GLU A 254 18.33 8.73 -3.87
C GLU A 254 19.38 8.80 -2.74
N ALA A 255 20.68 8.83 -3.05
CA ALA A 255 21.75 8.73 -2.05
C ALA A 255 21.76 9.86 -1.00
N GLY A 256 21.18 11.02 -1.32
CA GLY A 256 21.04 12.16 -0.40
C GLY A 256 19.68 12.26 0.30
N GLN A 257 18.80 11.28 0.12
CA GLN A 257 17.46 11.28 0.72
C GLN A 257 17.46 10.64 2.11
N GLU A 258 16.75 11.26 3.03
CA GLU A 258 16.38 10.61 4.29
C GLU A 258 15.23 9.64 4.01
N LYS A 259 15.48 8.36 4.27
CA LYS A 259 14.49 7.30 4.13
C LYS A 259 13.69 7.14 5.41
N SER A 260 12.40 6.90 5.28
CA SER A 260 11.48 6.85 6.42
C SER A 260 10.34 5.85 6.21
N VAL A 261 9.63 5.56 7.28
CA VAL A 261 8.29 5.00 7.26
C VAL A 261 7.30 6.04 7.80
N CYS A 262 6.02 5.90 7.51
CA CYS A 262 5.01 6.79 8.08
C CYS A 262 4.38 6.14 9.30
N LEU A 263 4.44 6.84 10.44
CA LEU A 263 3.65 6.52 11.63
C LEU A 263 2.39 7.38 11.61
N ILE A 264 1.23 6.75 11.76
CA ILE A 264 -0.09 7.38 11.73
C ILE A 264 -0.81 6.97 13.02
N GLU A 265 -1.35 7.94 13.72
CA GLU A 265 -2.14 7.75 14.92
C GLU A 265 -3.55 8.28 14.69
N PHE A 266 -4.54 7.46 15.05
CA PHE A 266 -5.94 7.87 15.08
C PHE A 266 -6.40 7.96 16.52
N ASP A 267 -6.80 9.15 16.96
CA ASP A 267 -7.40 9.35 18.27
C ASP A 267 -8.75 8.64 18.34
N ARG A 268 -8.90 7.67 19.26
CA ARG A 268 -10.22 7.16 19.61
C ARG A 268 -11.02 8.30 20.25
N GLN A 269 -11.95 8.91 19.52
CA GLN A 269 -12.97 9.74 20.16
C GLN A 269 -13.81 8.83 21.07
N VAL A 270 -13.47 8.81 22.34
CA VAL A 270 -14.32 8.22 23.37
C VAL A 270 -15.60 9.04 23.38
N SER A 271 -16.66 8.51 22.79
CA SER A 271 -18.01 9.06 22.97
C SER A 271 -18.30 9.01 24.46
N ALA A 272 -18.18 10.12 25.16
CA ALA A 272 -18.58 10.24 26.53
C ALA A 272 -20.08 9.90 26.59
N ILE A 273 -20.39 8.66 27.00
CA ILE A 273 -21.75 8.30 27.42
C ILE A 273 -21.98 9.12 28.69
N GLY A 274 -22.70 10.23 28.53
CA GLY A 274 -23.17 11.02 29.66
C GLY A 274 -23.98 10.13 30.61
N PRO A 275 -23.85 10.34 31.94
CA PRO A 275 -24.62 9.57 32.88
C PRO A 275 -26.12 9.80 32.67
N ALA A 276 -26.87 8.69 32.71
CA ALA A 276 -28.34 8.68 32.70
C ALA A 276 -28.92 9.34 33.94
#